data_e6811c3a49ca6bde504fc28506e20cbe
#
_entry.id   e6811c3a49ca6bde504fc28506e20cbe
#
_cell.length_a   1.000
_cell.length_b   1.000
_cell.length_c   1.000
_cell.angle_alpha   90.00
_cell.angle_beta   90.00
_cell.angle_gamma   90.00
#
_symmetry.space_group_name_H-M   'P 1'
#
loop_
_entity.id
_entity.type
_entity.pdbx_description
1 polymer ?
#
loop_
_entity_poly.entity_id
_entity_poly.type
_entity_poly.pdbx_seq_one_letter_code
_entity_poly.pdbx_strand_id
1 'polypeptide(L)'
;MTQAFNWAVAKCNSENVGYSQAYRRGQVVNGIEYYDCSSFIAAALTAGGYFQTNPWFATSSEISYLKQINFSQLSTTVAWQAGDILWRQGHTEMVYEPAPGGGGRTMGAHTDEVPLADQVSINNYVTSPGTYTYLFRAPDVVITLEWIKGNRYLSQSEMDNNAQIIASYLTNKGWTKVAICGMLGNMQAESTINPGIWQSLSANPNLGYGLVQWTPSTKWSSWASQNGYAMDDGNGQIERILYEVANNLQWQKVTTDMTFQEFTQFSGSVSEATILFELNYEQHAGDVQPERQQYAQHYFDTLDFTGGIVPVPPLKRRKYLKIWMYPALRKDR
;
A
#
# COMPACT_ATOMS: atom_id res chain seq x y z
N MET A 1 0.75 9.66 4.58
CA MET A 1 -0.26 10.74 4.54
C MET A 1 -1.67 10.27 4.88
N THR A 2 -2.09 9.05 4.55
CA THR A 2 -3.46 8.53 4.76
C THR A 2 -3.99 8.71 6.20
N GLN A 3 -3.21 8.38 7.22
CA GLN A 3 -3.64 8.57 8.63
C GLN A 3 -3.83 10.05 8.99
N ALA A 4 -2.93 10.92 8.55
CA ALA A 4 -3.08 12.38 8.76
C ALA A 4 -4.34 12.93 8.10
N PHE A 5 -4.61 12.50 6.86
CA PHE A 5 -5.80 12.85 6.10
C PHE A 5 -7.09 12.37 6.79
N ASN A 6 -7.13 11.09 7.19
CA ASN A 6 -8.30 10.51 7.86
C ASN A 6 -8.59 11.19 9.21
N TRP A 7 -7.55 11.54 9.97
CA TRP A 7 -7.68 12.31 11.20
C TRP A 7 -8.31 13.68 10.92
N ALA A 8 -7.81 14.41 9.91
CA ALA A 8 -8.32 15.71 9.52
C ALA A 8 -9.80 15.64 9.10
N VAL A 9 -10.16 14.66 8.26
CA VAL A 9 -11.57 14.41 7.87
C VAL A 9 -12.45 14.13 9.10
N ALA A 10 -11.99 13.29 10.02
CA ALA A 10 -12.75 12.98 11.24
C ALA A 10 -13.00 14.23 12.10
N LYS A 11 -12.00 15.12 12.22
CA LYS A 11 -12.14 16.38 12.96
C LYS A 11 -13.09 17.37 12.26
N CYS A 12 -13.00 17.48 10.95
CA CYS A 12 -13.91 18.33 10.16
C CYS A 12 -15.39 17.86 10.19
N ASN A 13 -15.62 16.58 10.45
CA ASN A 13 -16.98 16.02 10.58
C ASN A 13 -17.46 15.92 12.05
N SER A 14 -16.70 16.46 13.00
CA SER A 14 -17.04 16.43 14.43
C SER A 14 -17.83 17.67 14.83
N GLU A 15 -18.92 17.49 15.58
CA GLU A 15 -19.72 18.59 16.13
C GLU A 15 -19.04 19.32 17.31
N ASN A 16 -17.96 18.75 17.88
CA ASN A 16 -17.29 19.24 19.06
C ASN A 16 -15.86 19.74 18.77
N VAL A 17 -15.62 20.27 17.56
CA VAL A 17 -14.33 20.87 17.19
C VAL A 17 -14.58 22.28 16.68
N GLY A 18 -13.76 23.23 17.17
CA GLY A 18 -13.90 24.65 16.84
C GLY A 18 -12.57 25.33 16.55
N TYR A 19 -12.66 26.57 16.07
CA TYR A 19 -11.53 27.43 15.83
C TYR A 19 -11.22 28.32 17.04
N SER A 20 -9.96 28.45 17.43
CA SER A 20 -9.55 29.45 18.41
C SER A 20 -8.04 29.75 18.30
N GLN A 21 -7.67 31.02 18.29
CA GLN A 21 -6.28 31.44 18.47
C GLN A 21 -5.77 31.29 19.90
N ALA A 22 -6.66 31.43 20.88
CA ALA A 22 -6.30 31.34 22.32
C ALA A 22 -6.12 29.88 22.77
N TYR A 23 -6.99 28.96 22.29
CA TYR A 23 -7.01 27.55 22.69
C TYR A 23 -6.49 26.60 21.59
N ARG A 24 -5.76 27.12 20.64
CA ARG A 24 -5.33 26.50 19.36
C ARG A 24 -4.62 25.14 19.44
N ARG A 25 -4.23 24.66 20.61
CA ARG A 25 -3.38 23.45 20.74
C ARG A 25 -4.18 22.21 21.14
N GLY A 26 -5.35 22.02 20.57
CA GLY A 26 -6.23 20.91 20.91
C GLY A 26 -6.77 21.00 22.33
N GLN A 27 -6.83 22.21 22.92
CA GLN A 27 -7.39 22.39 24.25
C GLN A 27 -8.90 22.19 24.19
N VAL A 28 -9.42 21.48 25.20
CA VAL A 28 -10.86 21.27 25.34
C VAL A 28 -11.41 22.27 26.33
N VAL A 29 -12.34 23.12 25.87
CA VAL A 29 -13.04 24.09 26.70
C VAL A 29 -14.55 23.90 26.49
N ASN A 30 -15.28 23.69 27.57
CA ASN A 30 -16.71 23.40 27.56
C ASN A 30 -17.12 22.23 26.60
N GLY A 31 -16.28 21.21 26.51
CA GLY A 31 -16.51 20.05 25.66
C GLY A 31 -16.15 20.23 24.18
N ILE A 32 -15.66 21.41 23.78
CA ILE A 32 -15.24 21.70 22.42
C ILE A 32 -13.70 21.71 22.37
N GLU A 33 -13.13 20.99 21.42
CA GLU A 33 -11.69 20.91 21.14
C GLU A 33 -11.30 21.98 20.12
N TYR A 34 -10.28 22.79 20.40
CA TYR A 34 -9.96 23.96 19.58
C TYR A 34 -8.63 23.88 18.86
N TYR A 35 -8.63 24.32 17.60
CA TYR A 35 -7.46 24.51 16.75
C TYR A 35 -7.48 25.87 16.04
N ASP A 36 -6.32 26.37 15.61
CA ASP A 36 -6.19 27.30 14.50
C ASP A 36 -5.71 26.55 13.24
N CYS A 37 -5.60 27.24 12.11
CA CYS A 37 -5.24 26.62 10.83
C CYS A 37 -3.93 25.80 10.91
N SER A 38 -2.88 26.37 11.48
CA SER A 38 -1.56 25.74 11.54
C SER A 38 -1.46 24.64 12.60
N SER A 39 -2.12 24.80 13.75
CA SER A 39 -2.14 23.76 14.79
C SER A 39 -3.01 22.55 14.38
N PHE A 40 -4.03 22.77 13.55
CA PHE A 40 -4.80 21.69 12.95
C PHE A 40 -3.92 20.83 12.04
N ILE A 41 -3.12 21.45 11.14
CA ILE A 41 -2.17 20.74 10.28
C ILE A 41 -1.10 20.03 11.13
N ALA A 42 -0.54 20.69 12.17
CA ALA A 42 0.43 20.06 13.06
C ALA A 42 -0.13 18.81 13.76
N ALA A 43 -1.37 18.88 14.24
CA ALA A 43 -2.04 17.75 14.87
C ALA A 43 -2.34 16.61 13.87
N ALA A 44 -2.80 16.93 12.67
CA ALA A 44 -3.03 15.96 11.61
C ALA A 44 -1.73 15.21 11.25
N LEU A 45 -0.63 15.93 11.04
CA LEU A 45 0.67 15.33 10.73
C LEU A 45 1.22 14.48 11.88
N THR A 46 0.98 14.89 13.13
CA THR A 46 1.34 14.08 14.30
C THR A 46 0.53 12.80 14.37
N ALA A 47 -0.78 12.86 14.14
CA ALA A 47 -1.64 11.68 14.04
C ALA A 47 -1.23 10.75 12.89
N GLY A 48 -0.66 11.31 11.82
CA GLY A 48 -0.09 10.58 10.69
C GLY A 48 1.32 10.02 10.91
N GLY A 49 1.90 10.21 12.12
CA GLY A 49 3.22 9.68 12.46
C GLY A 49 4.41 10.49 11.92
N TYR A 50 4.18 11.67 11.35
CA TYR A 50 5.27 12.55 10.85
C TYR A 50 6.04 13.22 11.99
N PHE A 51 5.42 13.41 13.13
CA PHE A 51 6.05 13.92 14.35
C PHE A 51 5.77 12.98 15.53
N GLN A 52 6.79 12.67 16.31
CA GLN A 52 6.63 11.89 17.55
C GLN A 52 5.90 12.70 18.63
N THR A 53 6.14 14.01 18.66
CA THR A 53 5.49 14.97 19.56
C THR A 53 5.00 16.13 18.72
N ASN A 54 3.76 16.57 18.96
CA ASN A 54 3.16 17.65 18.20
C ASN A 54 3.97 18.96 18.36
N PRO A 55 4.53 19.51 17.28
CA PRO A 55 5.35 20.73 17.35
C PRO A 55 4.54 22.01 17.54
N TRP A 56 3.21 21.94 17.38
CA TRP A 56 2.29 23.07 17.51
C TRP A 56 2.77 24.35 16.78
N PHE A 57 3.29 24.20 15.56
CA PHE A 57 3.84 25.32 14.81
C PHE A 57 2.79 26.40 14.46
N ALA A 58 3.26 27.57 14.09
CA ALA A 58 2.48 28.63 13.46
C ALA A 58 2.78 28.68 11.96
N THR A 59 1.92 29.30 11.15
CA THR A 59 2.15 29.45 9.70
C THR A 59 3.51 30.07 9.36
N SER A 60 4.04 30.97 10.22
CA SER A 60 5.37 31.56 10.04
C SER A 60 6.54 30.58 10.15
N SER A 61 6.37 29.48 10.87
CA SER A 61 7.39 28.41 11.04
C SER A 61 7.04 27.12 10.32
N GLU A 62 5.81 26.96 9.82
CA GLU A 62 5.27 25.74 9.22
C GLU A 62 6.15 25.20 8.08
N ILE A 63 6.60 26.08 7.17
CA ILE A 63 7.49 25.68 6.05
C ILE A 63 8.75 24.97 6.56
N SER A 64 9.34 25.45 7.66
CA SER A 64 10.52 24.82 8.24
C SER A 64 10.24 23.42 8.75
N TYR A 65 9.11 23.22 9.43
CA TYR A 65 8.69 21.91 9.94
C TYR A 65 8.34 20.93 8.80
N LEU A 66 7.64 21.41 7.76
CA LEU A 66 7.31 20.58 6.60
C LEU A 66 8.58 20.12 5.85
N LYS A 67 9.57 21.00 5.69
CA LYS A 67 10.88 20.65 5.11
C LYS A 67 11.65 19.66 5.98
N GLN A 68 11.60 19.79 7.30
CA GLN A 68 12.25 18.87 8.23
C GLN A 68 11.72 17.41 8.11
N ILE A 69 10.45 17.25 7.77
CA ILE A 69 9.84 15.95 7.50
C ILE A 69 9.79 15.59 6.01
N ASN A 70 10.66 16.19 5.21
CA ASN A 70 10.90 15.92 3.79
C ASN A 70 9.70 16.17 2.86
N PHE A 71 8.77 17.06 3.24
CA PHE A 71 7.72 17.47 2.29
C PHE A 71 8.33 18.29 1.16
N SER A 72 7.94 18.00 -0.06
CA SER A 72 8.35 18.72 -1.25
C SER A 72 7.56 20.02 -1.38
N GLN A 73 8.26 21.16 -1.43
CA GLN A 73 7.65 22.45 -1.72
C GLN A 73 7.46 22.61 -3.22
N LEU A 74 6.23 22.74 -3.67
CA LEU A 74 5.82 22.79 -5.07
C LEU A 74 5.08 24.10 -5.38
N SER A 75 4.96 24.42 -6.67
CA SER A 75 4.04 25.44 -7.15
C SER A 75 2.60 24.97 -6.97
N THR A 76 1.69 25.87 -6.63
CA THR A 76 0.26 25.57 -6.57
C THR A 76 -0.38 25.28 -7.93
N THR A 77 0.36 25.50 -9.03
CA THR A 77 -0.09 25.20 -10.41
C THR A 77 0.05 23.72 -10.79
N VAL A 78 0.75 22.90 -9.98
CA VAL A 78 0.78 21.46 -10.20
C VAL A 78 -0.60 20.84 -9.93
N ALA A 79 -0.88 19.67 -10.46
CA ALA A 79 -2.08 18.92 -10.11
C ALA A 79 -2.09 18.62 -8.61
N TRP A 80 -3.14 19.05 -7.91
CA TRP A 80 -3.30 18.83 -6.48
C TRP A 80 -3.62 17.36 -6.21
N GLN A 81 -3.23 16.89 -5.03
CA GLN A 81 -3.55 15.55 -4.53
C GLN A 81 -4.21 15.66 -3.16
N ALA A 82 -5.09 14.74 -2.81
CA ALA A 82 -5.65 14.65 -1.48
C ALA A 82 -4.52 14.51 -0.44
N GLY A 83 -4.56 15.32 0.61
CA GLY A 83 -3.51 15.40 1.62
C GLY A 83 -2.38 16.39 1.34
N ASP A 84 -2.30 17.02 0.15
CA ASP A 84 -1.39 18.13 -0.06
C ASP A 84 -1.70 19.25 0.93
N ILE A 85 -0.66 19.90 1.48
CA ILE A 85 -0.81 21.05 2.38
C ILE A 85 -0.61 22.32 1.58
N LEU A 86 -1.58 23.20 1.65
CA LEU A 86 -1.59 24.49 0.98
C LEU A 86 -1.20 25.58 1.98
N TRP A 87 -0.24 26.40 1.60
CA TRP A 87 0.29 27.43 2.47
C TRP A 87 0.30 28.81 1.82
N ARG A 88 -0.15 29.79 2.56
CA ARG A 88 0.10 31.23 2.33
C ARG A 88 0.43 31.89 3.66
N GLN A 89 0.99 33.09 3.62
CA GLN A 89 1.22 33.85 4.85
C GLN A 89 -0.09 34.02 5.63
N GLY A 90 -0.08 33.55 6.87
CA GLY A 90 -1.20 33.69 7.81
C GLY A 90 -2.29 32.63 7.67
N HIS A 91 -2.22 31.69 6.70
CA HIS A 91 -3.21 30.63 6.56
C HIS A 91 -2.67 29.37 5.90
N THR A 92 -3.19 28.20 6.32
CA THR A 92 -2.86 26.89 5.77
C THR A 92 -4.06 25.97 5.82
N GLU A 93 -4.20 25.09 4.83
CA GLU A 93 -5.25 24.08 4.72
C GLU A 93 -4.70 22.79 4.10
N MET A 94 -5.45 21.69 4.21
CA MET A 94 -5.15 20.43 3.53
C MET A 94 -6.12 20.25 2.36
N VAL A 95 -5.63 19.78 1.22
CA VAL A 95 -6.48 19.40 0.09
C VAL A 95 -7.31 18.19 0.49
N TYR A 96 -8.64 18.34 0.42
CA TYR A 96 -9.59 17.25 0.63
C TYR A 96 -9.81 16.47 -0.68
N GLU A 97 -10.16 17.18 -1.75
CA GLU A 97 -10.51 16.59 -3.04
C GLU A 97 -9.98 17.48 -4.18
N PRO A 98 -9.07 16.96 -5.03
CA PRO A 98 -8.60 17.72 -6.18
C PRO A 98 -9.72 17.89 -7.23
N ALA A 99 -9.71 19.03 -7.93
CA ALA A 99 -10.66 19.30 -9.00
C ALA A 99 -10.03 19.14 -10.39
N PRO A 100 -10.77 18.68 -11.41
CA PRO A 100 -10.33 18.72 -12.79
C PRO A 100 -9.97 20.13 -13.23
N GLY A 101 -8.80 20.33 -13.81
CA GLY A 101 -8.34 21.65 -14.27
C GLY A 101 -7.57 22.45 -13.25
N GLY A 102 -7.33 21.91 -12.05
CA GLY A 102 -6.49 22.50 -11.00
C GLY A 102 -7.30 23.09 -9.83
N GLY A 103 -6.63 23.21 -8.70
CA GLY A 103 -7.30 23.53 -7.43
C GLY A 103 -8.01 22.33 -6.84
N GLY A 104 -8.95 22.57 -5.91
CA GLY A 104 -9.72 21.51 -5.25
C GLY A 104 -10.49 22.00 -4.03
N ARG A 105 -11.26 21.12 -3.43
CA ARG A 105 -11.86 21.33 -2.12
C ARG A 105 -10.79 21.16 -1.05
N THR A 106 -10.84 21.99 -0.04
CA THR A 106 -9.87 22.02 1.06
C THR A 106 -10.56 21.76 2.39
N MET A 107 -9.81 21.43 3.41
CA MET A 107 -10.26 21.23 4.78
C MET A 107 -9.28 21.83 5.77
N GLY A 108 -9.78 22.33 6.89
CA GLY A 108 -8.97 22.93 7.91
C GLY A 108 -9.75 23.66 8.99
N ALA A 109 -9.02 24.38 9.82
CA ALA A 109 -9.59 25.31 10.79
C ALA A 109 -9.54 26.74 10.22
N HIS A 110 -10.70 27.38 10.08
CA HIS A 110 -10.88 28.57 9.26
C HIS A 110 -10.96 29.87 10.10
N THR A 111 -12.05 30.05 10.88
CA THR A 111 -12.32 31.25 11.67
C THR A 111 -13.35 30.96 12.76
N ASP A 112 -13.40 31.75 13.81
CA ASP A 112 -14.42 31.74 14.87
C ASP A 112 -15.63 32.66 14.57
N GLU A 113 -15.62 33.35 13.42
CA GLU A 113 -16.69 34.28 13.01
C GLU A 113 -17.89 33.57 12.36
N VAL A 114 -17.88 32.24 12.27
CA VAL A 114 -18.92 31.41 11.67
C VAL A 114 -19.52 30.44 12.70
N PRO A 115 -20.67 29.80 12.43
CA PRO A 115 -21.20 28.74 13.31
C PRO A 115 -20.17 27.63 13.58
N LEU A 116 -20.23 27.04 14.76
CA LEU A 116 -19.24 26.04 15.21
C LEU A 116 -18.99 24.93 14.18
N ALA A 117 -20.04 24.45 13.52
CA ALA A 117 -19.94 23.41 12.51
C ALA A 117 -19.12 23.81 11.27
N ASP A 118 -18.93 25.10 11.02
CA ASP A 118 -18.19 25.61 9.88
C ASP A 118 -16.78 26.10 10.26
N GLN A 119 -16.45 26.17 11.57
CA GLN A 119 -15.17 26.68 12.06
C GLN A 119 -14.00 25.75 11.71
N VAL A 120 -14.22 24.42 11.81
CA VAL A 120 -13.29 23.39 11.39
C VAL A 120 -14.07 22.44 10.47
N SER A 121 -13.86 22.58 9.17
CA SER A 121 -14.74 21.94 8.19
C SER A 121 -14.05 21.63 6.86
N ILE A 122 -14.75 20.87 6.03
CA ILE A 122 -14.42 20.66 4.62
C ILE A 122 -15.16 21.71 3.81
N ASN A 123 -14.43 22.57 3.09
CA ASN A 123 -15.03 23.59 2.24
C ASN A 123 -15.96 22.96 1.18
N ASN A 124 -17.13 23.55 1.00
CA ASN A 124 -18.12 23.10 0.00
C ASN A 124 -17.89 23.68 -1.40
N TYR A 125 -16.82 24.44 -1.60
CA TYR A 125 -16.43 25.11 -2.85
C TYR A 125 -15.02 24.69 -3.27
N VAL A 126 -14.71 24.90 -4.57
CA VAL A 126 -13.39 24.65 -5.14
C VAL A 126 -12.50 25.87 -4.94
N THR A 127 -11.38 25.68 -4.25
CA THR A 127 -10.34 26.69 -4.06
C THR A 127 -9.42 26.71 -5.29
N SER A 128 -9.12 27.90 -5.81
CA SER A 128 -8.24 28.04 -6.97
C SER A 128 -6.75 27.97 -6.56
N PRO A 129 -5.84 27.54 -7.46
CA PRO A 129 -4.41 27.50 -7.19
C PRO A 129 -3.81 28.83 -6.76
N GLY A 130 -4.31 29.96 -7.29
CA GLY A 130 -3.81 31.30 -6.97
C GLY A 130 -4.13 31.80 -5.55
N THR A 131 -4.95 31.07 -4.79
CA THR A 131 -5.30 31.43 -3.40
C THR A 131 -4.12 31.23 -2.44
N TYR A 132 -3.21 30.30 -2.76
CA TYR A 132 -2.06 29.94 -1.94
C TYR A 132 -0.74 30.26 -2.64
N THR A 133 0.33 30.39 -1.85
CA THR A 133 1.68 30.68 -2.34
C THR A 133 2.42 29.39 -2.70
N TYR A 134 2.31 28.39 -1.84
CA TYR A 134 2.99 27.10 -1.98
C TYR A 134 2.04 25.94 -1.71
N LEU A 135 2.37 24.81 -2.33
CA LEU A 135 1.83 23.49 -2.03
C LEU A 135 2.96 22.64 -1.46
N PHE A 136 2.68 21.94 -0.38
CA PHE A 136 3.60 20.97 0.20
C PHE A 136 3.02 19.58 0.07
N ARG A 137 3.77 18.71 -0.60
CA ARG A 137 3.41 17.30 -0.79
C ARG A 137 4.26 16.42 0.11
N ALA A 138 3.61 15.51 0.80
CA ALA A 138 4.31 14.47 1.54
C ALA A 138 5.31 13.76 0.63
N PRO A 139 6.49 13.39 1.14
CA PRO A 139 7.36 12.50 0.38
C PRO A 139 6.57 11.25 0.02
N ASP A 140 6.75 10.77 -1.19
CA ASP A 140 6.38 9.40 -1.51
C ASP A 140 7.16 8.53 -0.51
N VAL A 141 6.49 8.09 0.56
CA VAL A 141 7.09 7.12 1.47
C VAL A 141 7.17 5.83 0.69
N VAL A 142 8.27 5.66 0.00
CA VAL A 142 8.65 4.34 -0.49
C VAL A 142 9.02 3.55 0.76
N ILE A 143 8.03 2.94 1.39
CA ILE A 143 8.28 1.92 2.41
C ILE A 143 8.86 0.74 1.63
N THR A 144 10.18 0.65 1.64
CA THR A 144 10.87 -0.51 1.08
C THR A 144 10.73 -1.63 2.10
N LEU A 145 9.68 -2.43 1.95
CA LEU A 145 9.54 -3.63 2.74
C LEU A 145 10.50 -4.69 2.20
N GLU A 146 11.29 -5.29 3.09
CA GLU A 146 12.11 -6.44 2.77
C GLU A 146 11.39 -7.74 3.12
N TRP A 147 11.61 -8.77 2.31
CA TRP A 147 11.06 -10.09 2.56
C TRP A 147 11.63 -10.69 3.84
N ILE A 148 10.77 -11.06 4.76
CA ILE A 148 11.10 -11.88 5.92
C ILE A 148 10.97 -13.34 5.48
N LYS A 149 12.07 -14.09 5.55
CA LYS A 149 12.16 -15.43 4.98
C LYS A 149 13.07 -16.36 5.79
N GLY A 150 13.01 -17.63 5.49
CA GLY A 150 13.83 -18.67 6.13
C GLY A 150 13.01 -19.95 6.34
N ASN A 151 13.69 -21.06 6.63
CA ASN A 151 12.99 -22.34 6.86
C ASN A 151 12.41 -22.41 8.28
N ARG A 152 11.39 -21.60 8.55
CA ARG A 152 10.64 -21.51 9.81
C ARG A 152 9.25 -20.96 9.58
N TYR A 153 8.35 -21.16 10.52
CA TYR A 153 7.07 -20.46 10.54
C TYR A 153 7.26 -18.99 10.95
N LEU A 154 6.53 -18.09 10.30
CA LEU A 154 6.56 -16.66 10.62
C LEU A 154 5.51 -16.31 11.68
N SER A 155 5.78 -15.27 12.47
CA SER A 155 4.80 -14.63 13.35
C SER A 155 3.77 -13.83 12.54
N GLN A 156 2.62 -13.47 13.14
CA GLN A 156 1.60 -12.68 12.45
C GLN A 156 2.16 -11.36 11.89
N SER A 157 2.95 -10.63 12.66
CA SER A 157 3.54 -9.36 12.20
C SER A 157 4.54 -9.52 11.03
N GLU A 158 5.26 -10.65 10.99
CA GLU A 158 6.15 -10.99 9.87
C GLU A 158 5.35 -11.40 8.63
N MET A 159 4.24 -12.12 8.82
CA MET A 159 3.29 -12.43 7.75
C MET A 159 2.65 -11.17 7.19
N ASP A 160 2.23 -10.22 8.05
CA ASP A 160 1.64 -8.95 7.63
C ASP A 160 2.63 -8.13 6.78
N ASN A 161 3.92 -8.12 7.15
CA ASN A 161 4.97 -7.49 6.34
C ASN A 161 5.06 -8.11 4.94
N ASN A 162 5.15 -9.43 4.84
CA ASN A 162 5.25 -10.13 3.56
C ASN A 162 3.96 -10.01 2.75
N ALA A 163 2.80 -10.08 3.41
CA ALA A 163 1.50 -9.87 2.77
C ALA A 163 1.38 -8.47 2.16
N GLN A 164 1.89 -7.43 2.85
CA GLN A 164 1.91 -6.07 2.33
C GLN A 164 2.77 -5.93 1.07
N ILE A 165 3.91 -6.63 0.98
CA ILE A 165 4.73 -6.68 -0.25
C ILE A 165 3.91 -7.27 -1.40
N ILE A 166 3.26 -8.42 -1.16
CA ILE A 166 2.43 -9.11 -2.16
C ILE A 166 1.27 -8.21 -2.60
N ALA A 167 0.54 -7.63 -1.64
CA ALA A 167 -0.60 -6.76 -1.90
C ALA A 167 -0.21 -5.57 -2.79
N SER A 168 0.86 -4.88 -2.43
CA SER A 168 1.37 -3.74 -3.20
C SER A 168 1.81 -4.14 -4.62
N TYR A 169 2.49 -5.27 -4.74
CA TYR A 169 2.96 -5.77 -6.03
C TYR A 169 1.79 -6.11 -6.96
N LEU A 170 0.81 -6.86 -6.48
CA LEU A 170 -0.32 -7.33 -7.30
C LEU A 170 -1.35 -6.22 -7.57
N THR A 171 -1.54 -5.27 -6.66
CA THR A 171 -2.34 -4.04 -6.92
C THR A 171 -1.76 -3.28 -8.11
N ASN A 172 -0.43 -3.11 -8.18
CA ASN A 172 0.24 -2.50 -9.32
C ASN A 172 0.13 -3.31 -10.63
N LYS A 173 -0.24 -4.59 -10.54
CA LYS A 173 -0.55 -5.47 -11.69
C LYS A 173 -2.05 -5.50 -12.03
N GLY A 174 -2.85 -4.71 -11.31
CA GLY A 174 -4.27 -4.56 -11.56
C GLY A 174 -5.16 -5.64 -10.93
N TRP A 175 -4.65 -6.42 -9.97
CA TRP A 175 -5.49 -7.36 -9.22
C TRP A 175 -6.43 -6.62 -8.27
N THR A 176 -7.63 -7.16 -8.06
CA THR A 176 -8.55 -6.62 -7.06
C THR A 176 -8.09 -6.93 -5.64
N LYS A 177 -8.41 -6.05 -4.70
CA LYS A 177 -8.18 -6.25 -3.26
C LYS A 177 -8.73 -7.60 -2.79
N VAL A 178 -9.94 -7.94 -3.24
CA VAL A 178 -10.64 -9.19 -2.87
C VAL A 178 -9.85 -10.42 -3.32
N ALA A 179 -9.43 -10.46 -4.59
CA ALA A 179 -8.64 -11.57 -5.13
C ALA A 179 -7.29 -11.74 -4.40
N ILE A 180 -6.60 -10.64 -4.14
CA ILE A 180 -5.33 -10.65 -3.40
C ILE A 180 -5.53 -11.22 -2.00
N CYS A 181 -6.52 -10.73 -1.24
CA CYS A 181 -6.77 -11.20 0.12
C CYS A 181 -7.20 -12.67 0.17
N GLY A 182 -8.03 -13.13 -0.78
CA GLY A 182 -8.41 -14.54 -0.90
C GLY A 182 -7.19 -15.45 -1.11
N MET A 183 -6.26 -15.06 -1.96
CA MET A 183 -4.99 -15.77 -2.16
C MET A 183 -4.12 -15.73 -0.89
N LEU A 184 -3.98 -14.56 -0.23
CA LEU A 184 -3.17 -14.41 0.99
C LEU A 184 -3.65 -15.29 2.14
N GLY A 185 -4.97 -15.45 2.31
CA GLY A 185 -5.54 -16.37 3.30
C GLY A 185 -5.10 -17.81 3.09
N ASN A 186 -5.03 -18.26 1.84
CA ASN A 186 -4.50 -19.57 1.48
C ASN A 186 -2.98 -19.65 1.73
N MET A 187 -2.21 -18.65 1.28
CA MET A 187 -0.75 -18.61 1.51
C MET A 187 -0.39 -18.64 3.00
N GLN A 188 -1.18 -18.03 3.88
CA GLN A 188 -0.95 -18.13 5.32
C GLN A 188 -1.07 -19.55 5.82
N ALA A 189 -2.09 -20.28 5.39
CA ALA A 189 -2.28 -21.69 5.76
C ALA A 189 -1.16 -22.59 5.19
N GLU A 190 -0.74 -22.35 3.95
CA GLU A 190 0.26 -23.17 3.26
C GLU A 190 1.69 -22.95 3.80
N SER A 191 2.08 -21.68 4.01
CA SER A 191 3.48 -21.34 4.20
C SER A 191 3.75 -20.29 5.29
N THR A 192 2.74 -19.80 5.99
CA THR A 192 2.85 -18.58 6.79
C THR A 192 3.37 -17.38 5.97
N ILE A 193 2.99 -17.30 4.69
CA ILE A 193 3.44 -16.27 3.71
C ILE A 193 4.98 -16.15 3.67
N ASN A 194 5.68 -17.27 3.77
CA ASN A 194 7.14 -17.33 3.83
C ASN A 194 7.71 -17.92 2.53
N PRO A 195 8.45 -17.14 1.73
CA PRO A 195 9.03 -17.65 0.49
C PRO A 195 10.21 -18.60 0.70
N GLY A 196 10.71 -18.73 1.93
CA GLY A 196 11.88 -19.57 2.26
C GLY A 196 11.55 -20.87 2.98
N ILE A 197 10.27 -21.23 3.12
CA ILE A 197 9.86 -22.38 3.94
C ILE A 197 9.70 -23.67 3.12
N TRP A 198 10.21 -24.76 3.64
CA TRP A 198 9.94 -26.11 3.18
C TRP A 198 8.76 -26.71 3.92
N GLN A 199 7.97 -27.53 3.24
CA GLN A 199 6.93 -28.34 3.86
C GLN A 199 7.52 -29.13 5.04
N SER A 200 6.86 -29.05 6.19
CA SER A 200 7.31 -29.68 7.44
C SER A 200 8.74 -29.34 7.85
N LEU A 201 9.26 -28.15 7.42
CA LEU A 201 10.63 -27.68 7.64
C LEU A 201 11.72 -28.64 7.12
N SER A 202 11.38 -29.56 6.22
CA SER A 202 12.27 -30.57 5.68
C SER A 202 12.72 -30.23 4.26
N ALA A 203 14.01 -29.98 4.06
CA ALA A 203 14.59 -29.67 2.75
C ALA A 203 14.61 -30.93 1.85
N ASN A 204 13.50 -31.22 1.22
CA ASN A 204 13.32 -32.36 0.32
C ASN A 204 12.66 -31.90 -0.99
N PRO A 205 13.28 -32.12 -2.17
CA PRO A 205 12.74 -31.66 -3.44
C PRO A 205 11.40 -32.28 -3.84
N ASN A 206 11.01 -33.40 -3.22
CA ASN A 206 9.70 -34.03 -3.45
C ASN A 206 8.58 -33.38 -2.63
N LEU A 207 8.92 -32.54 -1.66
CA LEU A 207 7.96 -31.83 -0.81
C LEU A 207 7.66 -30.44 -1.37
N GLY A 208 6.69 -29.76 -0.74
CA GLY A 208 6.30 -28.40 -1.06
C GLY A 208 7.34 -27.34 -0.64
N TYR A 209 7.34 -26.21 -1.34
CA TYR A 209 8.22 -25.10 -1.02
C TYR A 209 7.59 -23.75 -1.37
N GLY A 210 7.87 -22.75 -0.52
CA GLY A 210 7.58 -21.35 -0.75
C GLY A 210 6.12 -20.96 -0.52
N LEU A 211 5.73 -19.81 -1.03
CA LEU A 211 4.49 -19.10 -0.73
C LEU A 211 3.22 -19.96 -0.87
N VAL A 212 3.13 -20.77 -1.90
CA VAL A 212 1.97 -21.64 -2.20
C VAL A 212 2.36 -23.13 -2.16
N GLN A 213 3.45 -23.46 -1.50
CA GLN A 213 3.92 -24.84 -1.32
C GLN A 213 3.94 -25.67 -2.62
N TRP A 214 4.54 -25.14 -3.70
CA TRP A 214 4.69 -25.90 -4.96
C TRP A 214 5.25 -27.29 -4.71
N THR A 215 4.44 -28.31 -4.98
CA THR A 215 4.76 -29.72 -4.76
C THR A 215 4.78 -30.49 -6.11
N PRO A 216 5.88 -31.16 -6.49
CA PRO A 216 7.20 -31.09 -5.86
C PRO A 216 7.84 -29.69 -5.99
N SER A 217 8.78 -29.36 -5.11
CA SER A 217 9.43 -28.03 -5.12
C SER A 217 10.15 -27.70 -6.42
N THR A 218 10.42 -28.70 -7.24
CA THR A 218 10.99 -28.53 -8.59
C THR A 218 10.08 -27.76 -9.54
N LYS A 219 8.77 -27.71 -9.29
CA LYS A 219 7.85 -26.84 -10.03
C LYS A 219 8.27 -25.36 -9.93
N TRP A 220 8.77 -24.96 -8.77
CA TRP A 220 9.31 -23.64 -8.53
C TRP A 220 10.80 -23.54 -8.88
N SER A 221 11.65 -24.41 -8.30
CA SER A 221 13.12 -24.26 -8.38
C SER A 221 13.67 -24.35 -9.81
N SER A 222 13.08 -25.21 -10.66
CA SER A 222 13.48 -25.30 -12.07
C SER A 222 13.13 -24.02 -12.83
N TRP A 223 11.95 -23.47 -12.63
CA TRP A 223 11.53 -22.21 -13.23
C TRP A 223 12.34 -21.03 -12.70
N ALA A 224 12.56 -20.97 -11.39
CA ALA A 224 13.36 -19.93 -10.75
C ALA A 224 14.79 -19.87 -11.34
N SER A 225 15.45 -21.03 -11.43
CA SER A 225 16.78 -21.14 -12.01
C SER A 225 16.83 -20.66 -13.45
N GLN A 226 15.86 -21.03 -14.28
CA GLN A 226 15.77 -20.61 -15.68
C GLN A 226 15.55 -19.09 -15.82
N ASN A 227 14.88 -18.46 -14.84
CA ASN A 227 14.55 -17.04 -14.85
C ASN A 227 15.49 -16.19 -13.97
N GLY A 228 16.53 -16.79 -13.35
CA GLY A 228 17.56 -16.08 -12.61
C GLY A 228 17.17 -15.65 -11.20
N TYR A 229 16.17 -16.32 -10.59
CA TYR A 229 15.76 -16.10 -9.22
C TYR A 229 16.46 -17.06 -8.24
N ALA A 230 16.72 -16.58 -7.03
CA ALA A 230 17.14 -17.41 -5.92
C ALA A 230 15.97 -18.31 -5.44
N MET A 231 16.30 -19.41 -4.74
CA MET A 231 15.29 -20.35 -4.25
C MET A 231 14.24 -19.67 -3.34
N ASP A 232 14.69 -18.76 -2.48
CA ASP A 232 13.89 -18.03 -1.48
C ASP A 232 13.52 -16.59 -1.93
N ASP A 233 13.53 -16.33 -3.23
CA ASP A 233 13.16 -15.02 -3.79
C ASP A 233 11.65 -14.86 -3.84
N GLY A 234 11.10 -14.08 -2.89
CA GLY A 234 9.66 -13.84 -2.80
C GLY A 234 9.09 -13.10 -4.01
N ASN A 235 9.83 -12.14 -4.59
CA ASN A 235 9.40 -11.45 -5.81
C ASN A 235 9.37 -12.42 -7.00
N GLY A 236 10.37 -13.29 -7.10
CA GLY A 236 10.39 -14.35 -8.10
C GLY A 236 9.21 -15.30 -7.97
N GLN A 237 8.80 -15.62 -6.73
CA GLN A 237 7.63 -16.47 -6.48
C GLN A 237 6.32 -15.80 -6.90
N ILE A 238 6.17 -14.49 -6.69
CA ILE A 238 5.02 -13.73 -7.22
C ILE A 238 5.04 -13.73 -8.76
N GLU A 239 6.19 -13.50 -9.38
CA GLU A 239 6.32 -13.56 -10.85
C GLU A 239 6.00 -14.95 -11.40
N ARG A 240 6.28 -16.03 -10.65
CA ARG A 240 5.85 -17.38 -11.00
C ARG A 240 4.33 -17.51 -10.98
N ILE A 241 3.65 -16.96 -9.97
CA ILE A 241 2.18 -16.95 -9.92
C ILE A 241 1.62 -16.16 -11.11
N LEU A 242 2.17 -14.99 -11.44
CA LEU A 242 1.76 -14.23 -12.62
C LEU A 242 1.98 -14.99 -13.93
N TYR A 243 3.06 -15.76 -14.02
CA TYR A 243 3.31 -16.66 -15.15
C TYR A 243 2.24 -17.77 -15.22
N GLU A 244 1.83 -18.33 -14.08
CA GLU A 244 0.76 -19.32 -14.01
C GLU A 244 -0.59 -18.73 -14.43
N VAL A 245 -0.90 -17.49 -14.01
CA VAL A 245 -2.09 -16.75 -14.47
C VAL A 245 -2.09 -16.62 -15.99
N ALA A 246 -0.99 -16.10 -16.56
CA ALA A 246 -0.89 -15.83 -18.00
C ALA A 246 -0.96 -17.09 -18.88
N ASN A 247 -0.58 -18.24 -18.33
CA ASN A 247 -0.57 -19.53 -19.04
C ASN A 247 -1.68 -20.49 -18.58
N ASN A 248 -2.57 -20.03 -17.70
CA ASN A 248 -3.64 -20.82 -17.08
C ASN A 248 -3.11 -22.13 -16.50
N LEU A 249 -1.98 -22.08 -15.80
CA LEU A 249 -1.37 -23.21 -15.13
C LEU A 249 -1.83 -23.29 -13.68
N GLN A 250 -1.77 -24.50 -13.10
CA GLN A 250 -2.13 -24.83 -11.72
C GLN A 250 -3.64 -24.64 -11.40
N TRP A 251 -4.32 -23.70 -12.03
CA TRP A 251 -5.74 -23.43 -11.82
C TRP A 251 -6.63 -24.49 -12.48
N GLN A 252 -7.45 -25.17 -11.68
CA GLN A 252 -8.45 -26.12 -12.15
C GLN A 252 -9.87 -25.55 -11.95
N LYS A 253 -10.73 -25.74 -12.93
CA LYS A 253 -12.12 -25.27 -12.87
C LYS A 253 -13.00 -26.28 -12.11
N VAL A 254 -12.82 -26.35 -10.78
CA VAL A 254 -13.52 -27.34 -9.94
C VAL A 254 -14.94 -26.88 -9.60
N THR A 255 -15.10 -25.60 -9.23
CA THR A 255 -16.37 -25.05 -8.71
C THR A 255 -17.01 -24.02 -9.62
N THR A 256 -16.30 -23.55 -10.63
CA THR A 256 -16.72 -22.48 -11.54
C THR A 256 -15.98 -22.61 -12.86
N ASP A 257 -16.54 -22.09 -13.95
CA ASP A 257 -15.85 -21.98 -15.24
C ASP A 257 -14.82 -20.85 -15.28
N MET A 258 -14.65 -20.12 -14.18
CA MET A 258 -13.71 -19.00 -14.07
C MET A 258 -12.28 -19.46 -14.34
N THR A 259 -11.57 -18.70 -15.17
CA THR A 259 -10.13 -18.85 -15.40
C THR A 259 -9.33 -18.21 -14.28
N PHE A 260 -8.03 -18.52 -14.16
CA PHE A 260 -7.16 -17.84 -13.20
C PHE A 260 -7.06 -16.33 -13.50
N GLN A 261 -7.04 -15.94 -14.77
CA GLN A 261 -7.04 -14.54 -15.16
C GLN A 261 -8.32 -13.81 -14.70
N GLU A 262 -9.48 -14.41 -14.84
CA GLU A 262 -10.74 -13.82 -14.35
C GLU A 262 -10.78 -13.73 -12.82
N PHE A 263 -10.21 -14.72 -12.11
CA PHE A 263 -10.07 -14.63 -10.66
C PHE A 263 -9.29 -13.39 -10.21
N THR A 264 -8.27 -12.94 -10.95
CA THR A 264 -7.52 -11.72 -10.59
C THR A 264 -8.41 -10.48 -10.52
N GLN A 265 -9.55 -10.49 -11.20
CA GLN A 265 -10.54 -9.42 -11.26
C GLN A 265 -11.78 -9.69 -10.39
N PHE A 266 -11.76 -10.74 -9.59
CA PHE A 266 -12.91 -11.11 -8.76
C PHE A 266 -13.26 -9.98 -7.77
N SER A 267 -14.55 -9.65 -7.68
CA SER A 267 -15.08 -8.54 -6.88
C SER A 267 -16.23 -8.93 -5.95
N GLY A 268 -16.44 -10.22 -5.74
CA GLY A 268 -17.39 -10.74 -4.75
C GLY A 268 -16.86 -10.59 -3.31
N SER A 269 -17.27 -11.44 -2.40
CA SER A 269 -16.77 -11.40 -1.02
C SER A 269 -15.37 -11.99 -0.88
N VAL A 270 -14.63 -11.56 0.15
CA VAL A 270 -13.31 -12.12 0.49
C VAL A 270 -13.40 -13.62 0.80
N SER A 271 -14.47 -14.04 1.49
CA SER A 271 -14.73 -15.42 1.79
C SER A 271 -14.86 -16.27 0.52
N GLU A 272 -15.65 -15.82 -0.46
CA GLU A 272 -15.79 -16.49 -1.76
C GLU A 272 -14.46 -16.57 -2.51
N ALA A 273 -13.69 -15.47 -2.55
CA ALA A 273 -12.37 -15.47 -3.18
C ALA A 273 -11.42 -16.48 -2.55
N THR A 274 -11.46 -16.62 -1.22
CA THR A 274 -10.65 -17.60 -0.49
C THR A 274 -11.00 -19.02 -0.89
N ILE A 275 -12.29 -19.35 -0.90
CA ILE A 275 -12.80 -20.67 -1.29
C ILE A 275 -12.45 -20.97 -2.76
N LEU A 276 -12.62 -20.00 -3.65
CA LEU A 276 -12.27 -20.15 -5.07
C LEU A 276 -10.79 -20.48 -5.25
N PHE A 277 -9.90 -19.80 -4.53
CA PHE A 277 -8.47 -20.06 -4.61
C PHE A 277 -8.11 -21.43 -4.01
N GLU A 278 -8.66 -21.75 -2.84
CA GLU A 278 -8.46 -23.07 -2.17
C GLU A 278 -8.84 -24.23 -3.07
N LEU A 279 -10.02 -24.17 -3.70
CA LEU A 279 -10.52 -25.30 -4.50
C LEU A 279 -9.90 -25.38 -5.89
N ASN A 280 -9.63 -24.24 -6.54
CA ASN A 280 -9.18 -24.23 -7.93
C ASN A 280 -7.65 -24.17 -8.08
N TYR A 281 -6.92 -23.51 -7.15
CA TYR A 281 -5.47 -23.41 -7.21
C TYR A 281 -4.77 -24.43 -6.32
N GLU A 282 -5.12 -24.51 -5.03
CA GLU A 282 -4.53 -25.44 -4.08
C GLU A 282 -5.04 -26.87 -4.32
N GLN A 283 -6.19 -27.00 -4.97
CA GLN A 283 -6.83 -28.30 -5.31
C GLN A 283 -7.06 -29.15 -4.06
N HIS A 284 -7.41 -28.51 -2.96
CA HIS A 284 -7.66 -29.16 -1.70
C HIS A 284 -8.93 -30.03 -1.82
N ALA A 285 -8.74 -31.35 -1.91
CA ALA A 285 -9.84 -32.30 -1.97
C ALA A 285 -10.36 -32.52 -0.56
N GLY A 286 -11.44 -31.87 -0.19
CA GLY A 286 -12.03 -32.02 1.13
C GLY A 286 -12.94 -30.87 1.52
N ASP A 287 -13.22 -30.73 2.79
CA ASP A 287 -14.00 -29.64 3.31
C ASP A 287 -13.19 -28.33 3.27
N VAL A 288 -13.85 -27.24 2.88
CA VAL A 288 -13.29 -25.90 2.92
C VAL A 288 -12.82 -25.58 4.33
N GLN A 289 -11.61 -25.03 4.46
CA GLN A 289 -10.99 -24.70 5.73
C GLN A 289 -11.39 -23.28 6.18
N PRO A 290 -12.29 -23.13 7.18
CA PRO A 290 -12.82 -21.80 7.58
C PRO A 290 -11.75 -20.82 8.07
N GLU A 291 -10.64 -21.32 8.60
CA GLU A 291 -9.52 -20.49 9.07
C GLU A 291 -8.87 -19.71 7.93
N ARG A 292 -8.83 -20.24 6.70
CA ARG A 292 -8.29 -19.52 5.52
C ARG A 292 -9.11 -18.27 5.23
N GLN A 293 -10.42 -18.33 5.42
CA GLN A 293 -11.33 -17.18 5.25
C GLN A 293 -11.10 -16.11 6.34
N GLN A 294 -10.83 -16.53 7.59
CA GLN A 294 -10.49 -15.62 8.67
C GLN A 294 -9.16 -14.89 8.41
N TYR A 295 -8.15 -15.63 7.92
CA TYR A 295 -6.87 -15.03 7.51
C TYR A 295 -7.05 -14.03 6.35
N ALA A 296 -7.81 -14.37 5.35
CA ALA A 296 -8.12 -13.49 4.23
C ALA A 296 -8.83 -12.20 4.68
N GLN A 297 -9.79 -12.31 5.63
CA GLN A 297 -10.48 -11.17 6.20
C GLN A 297 -9.52 -10.26 6.99
N HIS A 298 -8.60 -10.84 7.78
CA HIS A 298 -7.56 -10.08 8.47
C HIS A 298 -6.77 -9.20 7.49
N TYR A 299 -6.29 -9.76 6.37
CA TYR A 299 -5.56 -8.98 5.35
C TYR A 299 -6.43 -7.95 4.65
N PHE A 300 -7.70 -8.26 4.42
CA PHE A 300 -8.63 -7.29 3.85
C PHE A 300 -8.83 -6.07 4.74
N ASP A 301 -8.86 -6.25 6.07
CA ASP A 301 -9.11 -5.18 7.03
C ASP A 301 -7.84 -4.37 7.35
N THR A 302 -6.65 -4.97 7.24
CA THR A 302 -5.41 -4.39 7.79
C THR A 302 -4.43 -3.88 6.74
N LEU A 303 -4.40 -4.45 5.51
CA LEU A 303 -3.41 -4.07 4.51
C LEU A 303 -3.76 -2.76 3.79
N ASP A 304 -2.71 -2.02 3.42
CA ASP A 304 -2.82 -0.81 2.61
C ASP A 304 -2.76 -1.14 1.11
N PHE A 305 -3.81 -0.77 0.37
CA PHE A 305 -3.94 -0.93 -1.07
C PHE A 305 -3.83 0.41 -1.83
N THR A 306 -3.45 1.49 -1.17
CA THR A 306 -3.39 2.85 -1.77
C THR A 306 -2.16 3.10 -2.65
N GLY A 307 -1.27 2.11 -2.80
CA GLY A 307 -0.16 2.14 -3.77
C GLY A 307 1.11 2.87 -3.32
N GLY A 308 1.19 3.32 -2.04
CA GLY A 308 2.38 3.98 -1.49
C GLY A 308 3.58 3.08 -1.19
N ILE A 309 3.43 1.77 -1.34
CA ILE A 309 4.48 0.78 -1.06
C ILE A 309 5.00 0.25 -2.40
N VAL A 310 6.28 0.51 -2.69
CA VAL A 310 6.95 -0.07 -3.87
C VAL A 310 7.79 -1.25 -3.42
N PRO A 311 7.45 -2.49 -3.82
CA PRO A 311 8.32 -3.63 -3.59
C PRO A 311 9.68 -3.40 -4.27
N VAL A 312 10.77 -3.80 -3.61
CA VAL A 312 12.10 -3.75 -4.25
C VAL A 312 12.03 -4.57 -5.54
N PRO A 313 12.28 -3.96 -6.71
CA PRO A 313 12.27 -4.72 -7.95
C PRO A 313 13.33 -5.82 -7.88
N PRO A 314 13.04 -7.04 -8.38
CA PRO A 314 14.02 -8.10 -8.41
C PRO A 314 15.27 -7.64 -9.14
N LEU A 315 16.43 -7.85 -8.55
CA LEU A 315 17.72 -7.63 -9.21
C LEU A 315 17.79 -8.59 -10.39
N LYS A 316 17.35 -8.15 -11.58
CA LYS A 316 17.54 -8.90 -12.81
C LYS A 316 19.05 -9.09 -12.99
N ARG A 317 19.56 -10.30 -12.74
CA ARG A 317 20.90 -10.65 -13.19
C ARG A 317 20.93 -10.44 -14.70
N ARG A 318 21.70 -9.43 -15.15
CA ARG A 318 21.94 -9.24 -16.58
C ARG A 318 22.47 -10.58 -17.12
N LYS A 319 21.69 -11.25 -17.97
CA LYS A 319 22.21 -12.30 -18.80
C LYS A 319 23.33 -11.64 -19.60
N TYR A 320 24.57 -12.00 -19.31
CA TYR A 320 25.67 -11.68 -20.21
C TYR A 320 25.32 -12.33 -21.55
N LEU A 321 24.96 -11.53 -22.54
CA LEU A 321 24.96 -11.98 -23.93
C LEU A 321 26.39 -12.41 -24.20
N LYS A 322 26.62 -13.72 -24.35
CA LYS A 322 27.84 -14.20 -25.00
C LYS A 322 27.80 -13.68 -26.43
N ILE A 323 28.49 -12.56 -26.65
CA ILE A 323 28.80 -12.10 -28.00
C ILE A 323 29.71 -13.15 -28.59
N TRP A 324 29.17 -14.02 -29.41
CA TRP A 324 29.97 -14.86 -30.29
C TRP A 324 30.66 -13.93 -31.25
N MET A 325 31.94 -13.64 -31.02
CA MET A 325 32.80 -13.03 -32.01
C MET A 325 32.97 -14.06 -33.11
N TYR A 326 32.35 -13.82 -34.24
CA TYR A 326 32.64 -14.51 -35.48
C TYR A 326 34.14 -14.21 -35.85
N PRO A 327 34.96 -15.21 -36.13
CA PRO A 327 36.30 -14.95 -36.64
C PRO A 327 36.16 -14.31 -38.03
N ALA A 328 36.76 -13.14 -38.20
CA ALA A 328 36.85 -12.48 -39.47
C ALA A 328 37.64 -13.42 -40.44
N LEU A 329 36.96 -13.85 -41.49
CA LEU A 329 37.64 -14.53 -42.63
C LEU A 329 38.68 -13.58 -43.19
N ARG A 330 39.96 -13.89 -43.02
CA ARG A 330 41.03 -13.32 -43.81
C ARG A 330 40.82 -13.74 -45.26
N LYS A 331 40.60 -12.77 -46.14
CA LYS A 331 40.81 -12.95 -47.54
C LYS A 331 42.31 -12.68 -47.79
N ASP A 332 43.01 -13.74 -48.11
CA ASP A 332 44.34 -13.63 -48.75
C ASP A 332 44.15 -13.10 -50.18
N ARG A 333 44.86 -12.02 -50.47
CA ARG A 333 45.58 -11.73 -51.72
C ARG A 333 46.61 -10.64 -51.48
#